data_b81bd0c4a9d7e059ab779e1fb2416685
#
_entry.id   b81bd0c4a9d7e059ab779e1fb2416685
#
_cell.length_a   1.000
_cell.length_b   1.000
_cell.length_c   1.000
_cell.angle_alpha   90.00
_cell.angle_beta   90.00
_cell.angle_gamma   90.00
#
_symmetry.space_group_name_H-M   'P 1'
#
loop_
_entity.id
_entity.type
_entity.pdbx_description
1 polymer ?
#
loop_
_entity_poly.entity_id
_entity_poly.type
_entity_poly.pdbx_seq_one_letter_code
_entity_poly.pdbx_strand_id
1 'polypeptide(L)'
;MLVLPAINHLRAGSRLTSVTALAARIFGGVRGALTTKRSLTRTHTHMKMASYFPPLVVAGCSGAGKGTLIAKLMAWDPEAFGFSVSHTTRAPRPGEEDGVHYHFAEVDKMKAEIEQGKFLESAHVHGNYYGTSKASVEDVQKAGKICVLDIDCQGVRSVKAANLGAKCLWVEAPSMEALEARLRGRGTETEEKIQKRMANAQSEMDYARPRAGPAPFDAYLVNDDLDSAHERMRAILQTWYPHLGGGGSLRKNPCAALRGGCSQS
;
A
#
# COMPACT_ATOMS: atom_id res chain seq x y z
N MET A 1 -27.36 -12.45 -44.58
CA MET A 1 -26.96 -13.82 -44.95
C MET A 1 -26.22 -14.37 -43.77
N LEU A 2 -26.88 -15.05 -42.81
CA LEU A 2 -27.07 -16.49 -42.69
C LEU A 2 -25.70 -17.19 -42.79
N VAL A 3 -25.18 -17.89 -41.78
CA VAL A 3 -25.67 -19.18 -41.25
C VAL A 3 -24.98 -19.46 -39.90
N LEU A 4 -25.76 -19.71 -38.85
CA LEU A 4 -25.42 -20.67 -37.78
C LEU A 4 -25.68 -22.10 -38.29
N PRO A 5 -25.07 -23.16 -37.74
CA PRO A 5 -25.81 -24.04 -36.84
C PRO A 5 -25.00 -24.54 -35.63
N ALA A 6 -25.57 -24.73 -34.53
CA ALA A 6 -26.49 -25.73 -33.95
C ALA A 6 -25.77 -26.82 -33.12
N ILE A 7 -25.98 -26.71 -31.82
CA ILE A 7 -26.38 -27.70 -30.81
C ILE A 7 -25.98 -29.16 -31.08
N ASN A 8 -25.34 -29.79 -30.09
CA ASN A 8 -25.77 -31.10 -29.62
C ASN A 8 -25.49 -31.35 -28.13
N HIS A 9 -26.55 -31.61 -27.43
CA HIS A 9 -26.64 -32.22 -26.11
C HIS A 9 -26.14 -33.67 -26.14
N LEU A 10 -25.45 -34.08 -25.06
CA LEU A 10 -25.62 -35.45 -24.56
C LEU A 10 -25.47 -35.47 -23.03
N ARG A 11 -26.52 -35.92 -22.42
CA ARG A 11 -26.76 -36.24 -21.02
C ARG A 11 -26.26 -37.65 -20.68
N ALA A 12 -26.19 -37.89 -19.40
CA ALA A 12 -26.18 -39.16 -18.64
C ALA A 12 -24.80 -39.55 -18.12
N GLY A 13 -24.58 -39.90 -16.88
CA GLY A 13 -25.45 -40.27 -15.78
C GLY A 13 -24.72 -41.30 -14.92
N SER A 14 -24.72 -41.06 -13.59
CA SER A 14 -24.68 -42.08 -12.53
C SER A 14 -23.53 -43.12 -12.49
N ARG A 15 -22.76 -43.23 -11.40
CA ARG A 15 -23.02 -44.08 -10.22
C ARG A 15 -21.88 -44.07 -9.23
N LEU A 16 -22.23 -43.91 -7.98
CA LEU A 16 -21.48 -44.37 -6.84
C LEU A 16 -21.16 -45.86 -6.93
N THR A 17 -19.96 -46.23 -6.48
CA THR A 17 -19.81 -47.48 -5.73
C THR A 17 -18.68 -47.35 -4.71
N SER A 18 -19.07 -47.48 -3.50
CA SER A 18 -18.35 -47.79 -2.27
C SER A 18 -17.56 -49.09 -2.43
N VAL A 19 -16.32 -49.10 -1.94
CA VAL A 19 -15.68 -50.35 -1.51
C VAL A 19 -15.10 -50.12 -0.12
N THR A 20 -15.91 -50.57 0.83
CA THR A 20 -15.50 -50.80 2.21
C THR A 20 -15.03 -52.24 2.36
N ALA A 21 -14.01 -52.44 3.21
CA ALA A 21 -13.67 -53.67 3.93
C ALA A 21 -12.95 -54.80 3.17
N LEU A 22 -11.73 -55.10 3.61
CA LEU A 22 -11.38 -56.40 4.22
C LEU A 22 -9.85 -56.50 4.47
N ALA A 23 -9.41 -56.52 5.66
CA ALA A 23 -8.49 -57.51 6.26
C ALA A 23 -8.02 -57.02 7.63
N ALA A 24 -8.70 -57.47 8.63
CA ALA A 24 -8.15 -57.59 9.97
C ALA A 24 -7.59 -59.01 10.13
N ARG A 25 -6.56 -59.15 11.00
CA ARG A 25 -5.90 -60.30 11.57
C ARG A 25 -4.54 -60.62 10.98
N ILE A 26 -3.50 -60.38 11.79
CA ILE A 26 -2.74 -61.47 12.50
C ILE A 26 -1.62 -60.81 13.34
N PHE A 27 -1.53 -61.34 14.60
CA PHE A 27 -0.48 -61.12 15.63
C PHE A 27 -0.42 -59.76 16.33
N GLY A 28 -0.65 -59.62 17.60
CA GLY A 28 -0.37 -60.47 18.75
C GLY A 28 0.64 -59.74 19.67
N GLY A 29 0.13 -59.05 20.71
CA GLY A 29 0.72 -58.88 21.99
C GLY A 29 2.06 -58.14 22.12
N VAL A 30 2.07 -56.96 22.68
CA VAL A 30 2.88 -56.57 23.85
C VAL A 30 2.21 -55.34 24.52
N ARG A 31 1.91 -55.51 25.79
CA ARG A 31 1.47 -54.44 26.70
C ARG A 31 2.69 -53.56 27.05
N GLY A 32 2.54 -52.26 26.94
CA GLY A 32 3.53 -51.32 27.42
C GLY A 32 2.90 -49.95 27.39
N ALA A 33 2.29 -49.54 28.53
CA ALA A 33 1.73 -48.24 28.75
C ALA A 33 2.85 -47.17 28.76
N LEU A 34 2.70 -46.15 27.94
CA LEU A 34 3.24 -44.81 28.23
C LEU A 34 2.45 -43.82 27.38
N THR A 35 1.34 -43.37 27.95
CA THR A 35 0.55 -42.22 27.51
C THR A 35 1.34 -40.96 27.79
N THR A 36 2.21 -40.55 26.92
CA THR A 36 2.65 -39.15 26.86
C THR A 36 1.74 -38.41 25.89
N LYS A 37 0.69 -37.84 26.45
CA LYS A 37 -0.04 -36.75 25.81
C LYS A 37 0.94 -35.60 25.60
N ARG A 38 1.64 -35.58 24.47
CA ARG A 38 2.28 -34.37 23.96
C ARG A 38 1.13 -33.43 23.58
N SER A 39 0.74 -32.60 24.53
CA SER A 39 0.01 -31.38 24.27
C SER A 39 0.86 -30.55 23.28
N LEU A 40 0.49 -30.58 22.00
CA LEU A 40 0.92 -29.60 21.05
C LEU A 40 0.23 -28.30 21.44
N THR A 41 0.75 -27.64 22.45
CA THR A 41 0.51 -26.22 22.65
C THR A 41 1.05 -25.53 21.41
N ARG A 42 0.14 -25.31 20.47
CA ARG A 42 0.33 -24.39 19.35
C ARG A 42 0.52 -23.01 19.99
N THR A 43 1.77 -22.71 20.33
CA THR A 43 2.17 -21.35 20.67
C THR A 43 1.87 -20.50 19.45
N HIS A 44 0.67 -19.96 19.41
CA HIS A 44 0.40 -18.76 18.67
C HIS A 44 1.31 -17.70 19.29
N THR A 45 2.49 -17.57 18.74
CA THR A 45 3.28 -16.37 18.94
C THR A 45 2.43 -15.24 18.34
N HIS A 46 1.52 -14.68 19.15
CA HIS A 46 1.03 -13.35 18.92
C HIS A 46 2.28 -12.48 18.95
N MET A 47 2.87 -12.28 17.78
CA MET A 47 3.73 -11.13 17.59
C MET A 47 2.89 -9.96 18.03
N LYS A 48 3.26 -9.42 19.19
CA LYS A 48 2.73 -8.18 19.70
C LYS A 48 2.97 -7.16 18.60
N MET A 49 1.96 -6.91 17.78
CA MET A 49 2.01 -5.83 16.81
C MET A 49 2.27 -4.58 17.65
N ALA A 50 3.50 -4.07 17.57
CA ALA A 50 3.75 -2.72 18.01
C ALA A 50 2.64 -1.89 17.37
N SER A 51 1.99 -1.01 18.12
CA SER A 51 0.92 -0.17 17.60
C SER A 51 1.56 0.88 16.69
N TYR A 52 1.81 0.47 15.45
CA TYR A 52 2.26 1.38 14.41
C TYR A 52 1.07 2.25 13.98
N PHE A 53 1.36 3.49 13.67
CA PHE A 53 0.36 4.34 13.04
C PHE A 53 0.00 3.77 11.67
N PRO A 54 -1.28 3.79 11.27
CA PRO A 54 -1.66 3.46 9.90
C PRO A 54 -0.84 4.28 8.91
N PRO A 55 -0.30 3.69 7.83
CA PRO A 55 0.39 4.46 6.81
C PRO A 55 -0.54 5.50 6.16
N LEU A 56 0.01 6.63 5.74
CA LEU A 56 -0.64 7.63 4.93
C LEU A 56 -0.26 7.42 3.46
N VAL A 57 -1.22 7.07 2.64
CA VAL A 57 -1.07 7.01 1.19
C VAL A 57 -1.54 8.32 0.59
N VAL A 58 -0.67 8.99 -0.15
CA VAL A 58 -0.97 10.16 -0.95
C VAL A 58 -0.90 9.75 -2.41
N ALA A 59 -2.05 9.71 -3.08
CA ALA A 59 -2.15 9.34 -4.48
C ALA A 59 -2.80 10.47 -5.29
N GLY A 60 -2.68 10.42 -6.61
CA GLY A 60 -3.24 11.43 -7.50
C GLY A 60 -2.50 11.50 -8.82
N CYS A 61 -3.10 12.18 -9.78
CA CYS A 61 -2.55 12.29 -11.12
C CYS A 61 -1.14 12.88 -11.14
N SER A 62 -0.37 12.49 -12.13
CA SER A 62 0.92 13.11 -12.39
C SER A 62 0.73 14.59 -12.71
N GLY A 63 1.38 15.48 -11.94
CA GLY A 63 1.18 16.94 -12.07
C GLY A 63 0.20 17.55 -11.07
N ALA A 64 -0.51 16.76 -10.26
CA ALA A 64 -1.41 17.25 -9.22
C ALA A 64 -0.70 18.00 -8.06
N GLY A 65 0.63 17.91 -7.96
CA GLY A 65 1.41 18.61 -6.94
C GLY A 65 1.63 17.81 -5.64
N LYS A 66 1.46 16.48 -5.68
CA LYS A 66 1.67 15.58 -4.52
C LYS A 66 3.00 15.81 -3.82
N GLY A 67 4.10 15.75 -4.57
CA GLY A 67 5.45 15.88 -3.98
C GLY A 67 5.65 17.19 -3.22
N THR A 68 5.12 18.31 -3.74
CA THR A 68 5.20 19.60 -3.05
C THR A 68 4.37 19.61 -1.76
N LEU A 69 3.15 19.03 -1.78
CA LEU A 69 2.32 18.90 -0.59
C LEU A 69 2.95 17.98 0.45
N ILE A 70 3.54 16.86 0.01
CA ILE A 70 4.28 15.93 0.90
C ILE A 70 5.47 16.65 1.52
N ALA A 71 6.26 17.41 0.75
CA ALA A 71 7.39 18.17 1.28
C ALA A 71 6.94 19.18 2.35
N LYS A 72 5.83 19.90 2.11
CA LYS A 72 5.25 20.81 3.13
C LYS A 72 4.75 20.05 4.36
N LEU A 73 4.15 18.87 4.18
CA LEU A 73 3.72 18.02 5.27
C LEU A 73 4.90 17.57 6.14
N MET A 74 5.97 17.09 5.50
CA MET A 74 7.19 16.65 6.19
C MET A 74 7.86 17.81 6.95
N ALA A 75 7.83 19.03 6.39
CA ALA A 75 8.34 20.23 7.04
C ALA A 75 7.46 20.71 8.20
N TRP A 76 6.15 20.47 8.13
CA TRP A 76 5.21 20.87 9.19
C TRP A 76 5.41 20.08 10.49
N ASP A 77 5.60 18.78 10.41
CA ASP A 77 5.85 17.94 11.59
C ASP A 77 6.82 16.79 11.25
N PRO A 78 8.13 17.08 11.21
CA PRO A 78 9.15 16.11 10.86
C PRO A 78 9.30 14.97 11.88
N GLU A 79 8.79 15.16 13.10
CA GLU A 79 8.80 14.12 14.12
C GLU A 79 7.63 13.13 13.96
N ALA A 80 6.50 13.60 13.43
CA ALA A 80 5.32 12.77 13.25
C ALA A 80 5.36 11.95 11.97
N PHE A 81 5.97 12.45 10.90
CA PHE A 81 5.97 11.83 9.59
C PHE A 81 7.35 11.31 9.18
N GLY A 82 7.37 10.20 8.45
CA GLY A 82 8.54 9.69 7.77
C GLY A 82 8.18 9.28 6.34
N PHE A 83 8.97 9.70 5.37
CA PHE A 83 8.75 9.34 3.97
C PHE A 83 9.33 7.97 3.67
N SER A 84 8.54 7.09 3.04
CA SER A 84 9.05 5.84 2.49
C SER A 84 9.66 6.13 1.12
N VAL A 85 10.99 6.11 1.05
CA VAL A 85 11.70 6.30 -0.22
C VAL A 85 11.42 5.11 -1.13
N SER A 86 10.77 5.36 -2.27
CA SER A 86 10.43 4.35 -3.26
C SER A 86 11.65 3.95 -4.10
N HIS A 87 11.61 2.73 -4.65
CA HIS A 87 12.59 2.25 -5.62
C HIS A 87 12.13 2.58 -7.04
N THR A 88 13.07 2.84 -7.93
CA THR A 88 12.77 3.00 -9.36
C THR A 88 13.93 2.53 -10.23
N THR A 89 13.59 2.01 -11.42
CA THR A 89 14.56 1.71 -12.46
C THR A 89 14.79 2.86 -13.45
N ARG A 90 14.10 3.98 -13.24
CA ARG A 90 14.32 5.21 -13.98
C ARG A 90 15.67 5.83 -13.61
N ALA A 91 16.38 6.33 -14.59
CA ALA A 91 17.60 7.11 -14.32
C ALA A 91 17.26 8.38 -13.48
N PRO A 92 18.15 8.80 -12.58
CA PRO A 92 17.98 10.02 -11.80
C PRO A 92 17.90 11.25 -12.72
N ARG A 93 17.07 12.21 -12.32
CA ARG A 93 17.02 13.54 -12.94
C ARG A 93 18.09 14.45 -12.32
N PRO A 94 18.44 15.56 -12.97
CA PRO A 94 19.31 16.57 -12.35
C PRO A 94 18.76 17.01 -10.98
N GLY A 95 19.62 16.92 -9.97
CA GLY A 95 19.26 17.27 -8.58
C GLY A 95 18.58 16.15 -7.78
N GLU A 96 18.35 14.98 -8.35
CA GLU A 96 17.88 13.81 -7.60
C GLU A 96 19.07 13.02 -7.03
N GLU A 97 18.96 12.60 -5.77
CA GLU A 97 19.98 11.85 -5.03
C GLU A 97 19.43 10.48 -4.62
N ASP A 98 20.28 9.44 -4.75
CA ASP A 98 19.94 8.07 -4.33
C ASP A 98 19.70 8.01 -2.83
N GLY A 99 18.67 7.25 -2.44
CA GLY A 99 18.28 7.11 -1.03
C GLY A 99 17.53 8.31 -0.44
N VAL A 100 17.46 9.43 -1.16
CA VAL A 100 16.71 10.64 -0.75
C VAL A 100 15.42 10.78 -1.56
N HIS A 101 15.53 10.83 -2.87
CA HIS A 101 14.40 11.00 -3.77
C HIS A 101 13.82 9.65 -4.20
N TYR A 102 14.71 8.73 -4.54
CA TYR A 102 14.44 7.33 -4.89
C TYR A 102 15.64 6.46 -4.50
N HIS A 103 15.40 5.17 -4.35
CA HIS A 103 16.44 4.16 -4.48
C HIS A 103 16.50 3.77 -5.96
N PHE A 104 17.53 4.24 -6.66
CA PHE A 104 17.71 3.93 -8.08
C PHE A 104 18.28 2.51 -8.23
N ALA A 105 17.53 1.63 -8.88
CA ALA A 105 17.83 0.21 -8.97
C ALA A 105 17.96 -0.27 -10.43
N GLU A 106 18.77 -1.28 -10.62
CA GLU A 106 18.84 -2.01 -11.88
C GLU A 106 17.56 -2.82 -12.13
N VAL A 107 17.12 -2.90 -13.39
CA VAL A 107 15.86 -3.53 -13.80
C VAL A 107 15.78 -4.98 -13.32
N ASP A 108 16.82 -5.78 -13.58
CA ASP A 108 16.78 -7.21 -13.26
C ASP A 108 16.81 -7.47 -11.75
N LYS A 109 17.57 -6.65 -11.02
CA LYS A 109 17.58 -6.70 -9.55
C LYS A 109 16.20 -6.39 -8.97
N MET A 110 15.58 -5.30 -9.45
CA MET A 110 14.26 -4.90 -8.95
C MET A 110 13.18 -5.94 -9.27
N LYS A 111 13.20 -6.53 -10.48
CA LYS A 111 12.30 -7.63 -10.85
C LYS A 111 12.45 -8.84 -9.93
N ALA A 112 13.68 -9.28 -9.68
CA ALA A 112 13.94 -10.40 -8.79
C ALA A 112 13.45 -10.13 -7.35
N GLU A 113 13.60 -8.91 -6.85
CA GLU A 113 13.12 -8.51 -5.54
C GLU A 113 11.59 -8.42 -5.46
N ILE A 114 10.92 -7.99 -6.56
CA ILE A 114 9.46 -8.02 -6.69
C ILE A 114 8.95 -9.47 -6.63
N GLU A 115 9.55 -10.39 -7.39
CA GLU A 115 9.21 -11.83 -7.39
C GLU A 115 9.42 -12.47 -6.02
N GLN A 116 10.44 -12.04 -5.27
CA GLN A 116 10.68 -12.46 -3.88
C GLN A 116 9.67 -11.89 -2.89
N GLY A 117 8.74 -11.05 -3.33
CA GLY A 117 7.72 -10.45 -2.48
C GLY A 117 8.26 -9.41 -1.47
N LYS A 118 9.42 -8.79 -1.75
CA LYS A 118 10.03 -7.76 -0.88
C LYS A 118 9.31 -6.41 -0.97
N PHE A 119 8.53 -6.20 -2.01
CA PHE A 119 7.77 -4.98 -2.20
C PHE A 119 6.35 -5.07 -1.62
N LEU A 120 5.89 -3.98 -1.05
CA LEU A 120 4.51 -3.79 -0.62
C LEU A 120 3.60 -3.58 -1.83
N GLU A 121 4.10 -2.77 -2.76
CA GLU A 121 3.47 -2.50 -4.06
C GLU A 121 4.57 -2.32 -5.11
N SER A 122 4.23 -2.57 -6.36
CA SER A 122 5.07 -2.24 -7.51
C SER A 122 4.20 -1.96 -8.73
N ALA A 123 4.68 -1.06 -9.59
CA ALA A 123 4.02 -0.67 -10.81
C ALA A 123 5.04 -0.52 -11.95
N HIS A 124 4.62 -0.86 -13.17
CA HIS A 124 5.39 -0.60 -14.38
C HIS A 124 4.77 0.58 -15.10
N VAL A 125 5.42 1.75 -15.02
CA VAL A 125 4.89 3.02 -15.53
C VAL A 125 5.89 3.67 -16.48
N HIS A 126 5.45 4.00 -17.69
CA HIS A 126 6.28 4.64 -18.71
C HIS A 126 7.61 3.93 -19.00
N GLY A 127 7.61 2.60 -18.97
CA GLY A 127 8.80 1.78 -19.27
C GLY A 127 9.75 1.58 -18.08
N ASN A 128 9.43 2.09 -16.90
CA ASN A 128 10.22 1.91 -15.69
C ASN A 128 9.41 1.23 -14.58
N TYR A 129 10.10 0.50 -13.74
CA TYR A 129 9.52 -0.03 -12.51
C TYR A 129 9.61 1.00 -11.40
N TYR A 130 8.58 1.04 -10.59
CA TYR A 130 8.49 1.79 -9.34
C TYR A 130 7.97 0.84 -8.28
N GLY A 131 8.34 1.05 -7.03
CA GLY A 131 7.78 0.24 -5.95
C GLY A 131 8.24 0.68 -4.57
N THR A 132 7.40 0.40 -3.60
CA THR A 132 7.65 0.66 -2.19
C THR A 132 8.05 -0.65 -1.51
N SER A 133 9.26 -0.71 -0.97
CA SER A 133 9.71 -1.91 -0.26
C SER A 133 9.05 -2.02 1.12
N LYS A 134 8.80 -3.26 1.55
CA LYS A 134 8.30 -3.53 2.91
C LYS A 134 9.26 -3.02 3.97
N ALA A 135 10.56 -3.17 3.73
CA ALA A 135 11.61 -2.70 4.64
C ALA A 135 11.55 -1.19 4.85
N SER A 136 11.41 -0.37 3.79
CA SER A 136 11.32 1.09 3.91
C SER A 136 10.12 1.51 4.75
N VAL A 137 8.97 0.83 4.60
CA VAL A 137 7.77 1.12 5.41
C VAL A 137 8.00 0.75 6.87
N GLU A 138 8.55 -0.45 7.12
CA GLU A 138 8.82 -0.92 8.47
C GLU A 138 9.82 -0.02 9.22
N ASP A 139 10.85 0.48 8.55
CA ASP A 139 11.86 1.31 9.18
C ASP A 139 11.28 2.65 9.65
N VAL A 140 10.41 3.28 8.85
CA VAL A 140 9.67 4.47 9.24
C VAL A 140 8.74 4.17 10.44
N GLN A 141 8.03 3.04 10.39
CA GLN A 141 7.13 2.65 11.48
C GLN A 141 7.88 2.31 12.77
N LYS A 142 9.05 1.64 12.68
CA LYS A 142 9.92 1.36 13.85
C LYS A 142 10.44 2.64 14.50
N ALA A 143 10.64 3.71 13.71
CA ALA A 143 10.97 5.04 14.22
C ALA A 143 9.79 5.71 14.95
N GLY A 144 8.60 5.08 14.99
CA GLY A 144 7.41 5.62 15.63
C GLY A 144 6.70 6.71 14.82
N LYS A 145 6.99 6.81 13.53
CA LYS A 145 6.44 7.84 12.63
C LYS A 145 5.30 7.28 11.77
N ILE A 146 4.43 8.17 11.29
CA ILE A 146 3.44 7.88 10.26
C ILE A 146 4.19 7.76 8.94
N CYS A 147 4.16 6.57 8.34
CA CYS A 147 4.81 6.32 7.06
C CYS A 147 4.00 6.95 5.92
N VAL A 148 4.61 7.88 5.19
CA VAL A 148 4.02 8.54 4.02
C VAL A 148 4.44 7.82 2.74
N LEU A 149 3.47 7.43 1.92
CA LEU A 149 3.65 6.73 0.65
C LEU A 149 3.14 7.61 -0.49
N ASP A 150 4.00 7.98 -1.45
CA ASP A 150 3.60 8.63 -2.72
C ASP A 150 3.52 7.54 -3.80
N ILE A 151 2.33 7.05 -4.07
CA ILE A 151 2.08 5.93 -4.99
C ILE A 151 0.96 6.25 -5.97
N ASP A 152 0.91 5.50 -7.06
CA ASP A 152 -0.15 5.59 -8.07
C ASP A 152 -1.40 4.74 -7.70
N CYS A 153 -2.39 4.75 -8.57
CA CYS A 153 -3.63 3.97 -8.36
C CYS A 153 -3.40 2.47 -8.30
N GLN A 154 -2.37 1.94 -8.96
CA GLN A 154 -2.04 0.50 -8.92
C GLN A 154 -1.47 0.16 -7.54
N GLY A 155 -0.56 1.01 -7.03
CA GLY A 155 -0.01 0.88 -5.70
C GLY A 155 -1.08 0.97 -4.61
N VAL A 156 -2.07 1.86 -4.75
CA VAL A 156 -3.22 1.95 -3.82
C VAL A 156 -3.99 0.63 -3.74
N ARG A 157 -4.24 -0.03 -4.87
CA ARG A 157 -4.90 -1.35 -4.88
C ARG A 157 -4.10 -2.38 -4.10
N SER A 158 -2.79 -2.41 -4.30
CA SER A 158 -1.88 -3.36 -3.62
C SER A 158 -1.82 -3.10 -2.11
N VAL A 159 -1.71 -1.83 -1.69
CA VAL A 159 -1.71 -1.45 -0.27
C VAL A 159 -3.03 -1.82 0.41
N LYS A 160 -4.16 -1.60 -0.27
CA LYS A 160 -5.48 -2.02 0.25
C LYS A 160 -5.61 -3.53 0.37
N ALA A 161 -5.13 -4.28 -0.64
CA ALA A 161 -5.12 -5.74 -0.61
C ALA A 161 -4.24 -6.29 0.53
N ALA A 162 -3.16 -5.59 0.89
CA ALA A 162 -2.29 -5.93 2.02
C ALA A 162 -2.93 -5.67 3.39
N ASN A 163 -4.09 -5.01 3.45
CA ASN A 163 -4.88 -4.73 4.66
C ASN A 163 -4.08 -4.08 5.81
N LEU A 164 -3.24 -3.11 5.48
CA LEU A 164 -2.40 -2.39 6.45
C LEU A 164 -3.15 -1.33 7.26
N GLY A 165 -4.46 -1.16 7.04
CA GLY A 165 -5.26 -0.10 7.63
C GLY A 165 -4.89 1.30 7.14
N ALA A 166 -4.15 1.40 6.04
CA ALA A 166 -3.65 2.66 5.50
C ALA A 166 -4.78 3.66 5.21
N LYS A 167 -4.51 4.94 5.49
CA LYS A 167 -5.38 6.06 5.15
C LYS A 167 -5.00 6.60 3.77
N CYS A 168 -5.95 6.63 2.85
CA CYS A 168 -5.71 6.97 1.45
C CYS A 168 -6.29 8.34 1.12
N LEU A 169 -5.42 9.29 0.80
CA LEU A 169 -5.76 10.65 0.35
C LEU A 169 -5.55 10.76 -1.16
N TRP A 170 -6.59 11.16 -1.87
CA TRP A 170 -6.49 11.53 -3.28
C TRP A 170 -6.23 13.02 -3.44
N VAL A 171 -5.18 13.37 -4.19
CA VAL A 171 -4.82 14.76 -4.52
C VAL A 171 -5.08 14.99 -6.01
N GLU A 172 -5.86 16.01 -6.33
CA GLU A 172 -6.20 16.36 -7.70
C GLU A 172 -5.89 17.83 -8.01
N ALA A 173 -5.64 18.15 -9.27
CA ALA A 173 -5.62 19.52 -9.74
C ALA A 173 -7.06 20.07 -9.81
N PRO A 174 -7.26 21.39 -9.81
CA PRO A 174 -8.60 21.98 -9.86
C PRO A 174 -9.36 21.68 -11.17
N SER A 175 -8.63 21.42 -12.26
CA SER A 175 -9.19 20.98 -13.53
C SER A 175 -8.15 20.22 -14.38
N MET A 176 -8.60 19.60 -15.47
CA MET A 176 -7.71 18.93 -16.43
C MET A 176 -6.81 19.93 -17.17
N GLU A 177 -7.32 21.12 -17.47
CA GLU A 177 -6.57 22.21 -18.08
C GLU A 177 -5.44 22.69 -17.16
N ALA A 178 -5.74 22.85 -15.86
CA ALA A 178 -4.74 23.20 -14.87
C ALA A 178 -3.67 22.11 -14.73
N LEU A 179 -4.07 20.83 -14.82
CA LEU A 179 -3.14 19.71 -14.80
C LEU A 179 -2.21 19.74 -16.02
N GLU A 180 -2.76 19.94 -17.22
CA GLU A 180 -2.00 20.05 -18.45
C GLU A 180 -1.03 21.23 -18.41
N ALA A 181 -1.49 22.40 -17.97
CA ALA A 181 -0.64 23.59 -17.82
C ALA A 181 0.56 23.31 -16.88
N ARG A 182 0.32 22.60 -15.78
CA ARG A 182 1.40 22.21 -14.83
C ARG A 182 2.38 21.23 -15.45
N LEU A 183 1.92 20.27 -16.27
CA LEU A 183 2.79 19.32 -16.96
C LEU A 183 3.66 20.04 -18.00
N ARG A 184 3.08 20.96 -18.78
CA ARG A 184 3.79 21.79 -19.76
C ARG A 184 4.81 22.72 -19.10
N GLY A 185 4.44 23.33 -17.99
CA GLY A 185 5.28 24.27 -17.24
C GLY A 185 6.57 23.66 -16.69
N ARG A 186 6.71 22.33 -16.63
CA ARG A 186 7.95 21.66 -16.24
C ARG A 186 9.07 21.77 -17.29
N GLY A 187 8.72 22.00 -18.57
CA GLY A 187 9.68 22.20 -19.65
C GLY A 187 10.57 21.00 -20.00
N THR A 188 10.37 19.85 -19.34
CA THR A 188 11.24 18.66 -19.46
C THR A 188 10.61 17.52 -20.24
N GLU A 189 9.39 17.71 -20.78
CA GLU A 189 8.62 16.64 -21.40
C GLU A 189 8.26 16.97 -22.85
N THR A 190 8.24 15.94 -23.70
CA THR A 190 7.75 16.06 -25.08
C THR A 190 6.23 16.08 -25.11
N GLU A 191 5.65 16.63 -26.20
CA GLU A 191 4.20 16.68 -26.39
C GLU A 191 3.53 15.31 -26.28
N GLU A 192 4.14 14.28 -26.88
CA GLU A 192 3.63 12.89 -26.82
C GLU A 192 3.57 12.37 -25.39
N LYS A 193 4.58 12.70 -24.55
CA LYS A 193 4.58 12.32 -23.14
C LYS A 193 3.50 13.04 -22.38
N ILE A 194 3.25 14.32 -22.67
CA ILE A 194 2.18 15.11 -22.06
C ILE A 194 0.83 14.49 -22.39
N GLN A 195 0.56 14.22 -23.66
CA GLN A 195 -0.71 13.61 -24.10
C GLN A 195 -0.94 12.23 -23.45
N LYS A 196 0.10 11.41 -23.37
CA LYS A 196 0.00 10.13 -22.68
C LYS A 196 -0.30 10.29 -21.18
N ARG A 197 0.28 11.30 -20.51
CA ARG A 197 -0.01 11.59 -19.10
C ARG A 197 -1.42 12.10 -18.89
N MET A 198 -1.92 12.93 -19.81
CA MET A 198 -3.31 13.43 -19.78
C MET A 198 -4.31 12.28 -19.94
N ALA A 199 -4.06 11.37 -20.90
CA ALA A 199 -4.90 10.18 -21.06
C ALA A 199 -4.90 9.26 -19.82
N ASN A 200 -3.73 9.07 -19.19
CA ASN A 200 -3.62 8.32 -17.94
C ASN A 200 -4.34 9.03 -16.79
N ALA A 201 -4.24 10.37 -16.70
CA ALA A 201 -4.88 11.16 -15.67
C ALA A 201 -6.40 10.98 -15.68
N GLN A 202 -7.03 10.92 -16.86
CA GLN A 202 -8.46 10.66 -16.96
C GLN A 202 -8.81 9.28 -16.38
N SER A 203 -8.05 8.24 -16.71
CA SER A 203 -8.28 6.89 -16.17
C SER A 203 -8.07 6.81 -14.66
N GLU A 204 -7.09 7.56 -14.14
CA GLU A 204 -6.81 7.65 -12.70
C GLU A 204 -7.94 8.39 -11.96
N MET A 205 -8.50 9.44 -12.54
CA MET A 205 -9.65 10.16 -12.00
C MET A 205 -10.91 9.28 -12.02
N ASP A 206 -11.16 8.53 -13.09
CA ASP A 206 -12.29 7.60 -13.18
C ASP A 206 -12.17 6.48 -12.12
N TYR A 207 -10.98 6.02 -11.84
CA TYR A 207 -10.73 5.10 -10.73
C TYR A 207 -10.97 5.76 -9.37
N ALA A 208 -10.47 6.99 -9.18
CA ALA A 208 -10.60 7.70 -7.91
C ALA A 208 -12.06 8.04 -7.59
N ARG A 209 -12.87 8.35 -8.60
CA ARG A 209 -14.28 8.72 -8.48
C ARG A 209 -15.17 7.80 -9.31
N PRO A 210 -15.31 6.52 -8.92
CA PRO A 210 -16.09 5.57 -9.70
C PRO A 210 -17.57 5.98 -9.73
N ARG A 211 -18.20 5.80 -10.89
CA ARG A 211 -19.65 6.07 -11.07
C ARG A 211 -20.53 5.11 -10.25
N ALA A 212 -20.00 3.94 -9.91
CA ALA A 212 -20.68 2.93 -9.12
C ALA A 212 -19.65 2.21 -8.21
N GLY A 213 -20.12 1.80 -7.03
CA GLY A 213 -19.29 1.11 -6.02
C GLY A 213 -18.65 2.06 -5.00
N PRO A 214 -17.94 1.52 -4.01
CA PRO A 214 -17.32 2.31 -2.96
C PRO A 214 -16.14 3.11 -3.50
N ALA A 215 -15.99 4.34 -3.02
CA ALA A 215 -14.84 5.18 -3.33
C ALA A 215 -13.54 4.53 -2.77
N PRO A 216 -12.47 4.50 -3.57
CA PRO A 216 -11.21 3.86 -3.14
C PRO A 216 -10.39 4.71 -2.16
N PHE A 217 -10.72 5.97 -1.95
CA PHE A 217 -9.99 6.89 -1.08
C PHE A 217 -10.82 7.32 0.11
N ASP A 218 -10.15 7.56 1.25
CA ASP A 218 -10.79 8.00 2.48
C ASP A 218 -11.09 9.51 2.47
N ALA A 219 -10.32 10.29 1.69
CA ALA A 219 -10.55 11.72 1.44
C ALA A 219 -10.01 12.17 0.09
N TYR A 220 -10.49 13.33 -0.35
CA TYR A 220 -10.15 13.98 -1.61
C TYR A 220 -9.71 15.42 -1.34
N LEU A 221 -8.62 15.83 -1.97
CA LEU A 221 -8.01 17.15 -1.81
C LEU A 221 -7.77 17.78 -3.18
N VAL A 222 -8.43 18.88 -3.46
CA VAL A 222 -8.13 19.72 -4.62
C VAL A 222 -6.93 20.61 -4.29
N ASN A 223 -5.87 20.52 -5.05
CA ASN A 223 -4.69 21.37 -4.94
C ASN A 223 -4.81 22.53 -5.93
N ASP A 224 -5.66 23.49 -5.59
CA ASP A 224 -5.87 24.74 -6.30
C ASP A 224 -4.80 25.78 -5.96
N ASP A 225 -4.73 26.18 -4.69
CA ASP A 225 -3.69 26.98 -4.06
C ASP A 225 -2.91 26.11 -3.06
N LEU A 226 -1.58 26.15 -3.12
CA LEU A 226 -0.73 25.23 -2.37
C LEU A 226 -0.87 25.39 -0.86
N ASP A 227 -0.95 26.64 -0.35
CA ASP A 227 -1.02 26.88 1.07
C ASP A 227 -2.37 26.50 1.65
N SER A 228 -3.44 26.90 0.98
CA SER A 228 -4.80 26.51 1.32
C SER A 228 -5.02 24.99 1.22
N ALA A 229 -4.45 24.35 0.20
CA ALA A 229 -4.51 22.89 0.07
C ALA A 229 -3.74 22.20 1.20
N HIS A 230 -2.56 22.73 1.59
CA HIS A 230 -1.81 22.20 2.72
C HIS A 230 -2.60 22.32 4.04
N GLU A 231 -3.27 23.44 4.29
CA GLU A 231 -4.11 23.60 5.49
C GLU A 231 -5.28 22.61 5.49
N ARG A 232 -5.96 22.43 4.36
CA ARG A 232 -7.02 21.41 4.21
C ARG A 232 -6.47 20.00 4.45
N MET A 233 -5.27 19.70 3.92
CA MET A 233 -4.60 18.43 4.16
C MET A 233 -4.35 18.20 5.65
N ARG A 234 -3.83 19.20 6.36
CA ARG A 234 -3.60 19.13 7.82
C ARG A 234 -4.88 18.84 8.57
N ALA A 235 -5.97 19.55 8.25
CA ALA A 235 -7.28 19.33 8.88
C ALA A 235 -7.78 17.89 8.68
N ILE A 236 -7.66 17.34 7.45
CA ILE A 236 -8.00 15.94 7.17
C ILE A 236 -7.15 15.00 8.02
N LEU A 237 -5.82 15.18 8.03
CA LEU A 237 -4.90 14.32 8.76
C LEU A 237 -5.13 14.35 10.27
N GLN A 238 -5.49 15.49 10.84
CA GLN A 238 -5.83 15.60 12.27
C GLN A 238 -7.08 14.77 12.64
N THR A 239 -8.02 14.54 11.72
CA THR A 239 -9.14 13.63 11.95
C THR A 239 -8.71 12.16 11.98
N TRP A 240 -7.69 11.81 11.20
CA TRP A 240 -7.18 10.43 11.12
C TRP A 240 -6.14 10.13 12.20
N TYR A 241 -5.37 11.13 12.58
CA TYR A 241 -4.29 11.08 13.56
C TYR A 241 -4.48 12.20 14.59
N PRO A 242 -5.34 12.01 15.59
CA PRO A 242 -5.75 13.07 16.53
C PRO A 242 -4.61 13.66 17.37
N HIS A 243 -3.45 12.99 17.41
CA HIS A 243 -2.25 13.48 18.11
C HIS A 243 -1.47 14.54 17.33
N LEU A 244 -1.78 14.76 16.04
CA LEU A 244 -1.13 15.80 15.24
C LEU A 244 -1.57 17.20 15.67
N GLY A 245 -0.61 18.12 15.76
CA GLY A 245 -0.88 19.54 16.07
C GLY A 245 -1.13 19.87 17.55
N GLY A 246 -1.19 18.86 18.43
CA GLY A 246 -1.08 19.10 19.84
C GLY A 246 0.40 19.27 20.20
N GLY A 247 0.88 20.44 20.59
CA GLY A 247 2.28 20.74 20.92
C GLY A 247 2.94 19.88 22.01
N GLY A 248 2.56 18.64 22.11
CA GLY A 248 3.07 17.57 22.96
C GLY A 248 3.79 16.55 22.10
N SER A 249 5.10 16.52 22.22
CA SER A 249 5.97 15.43 21.78
C SER A 249 5.23 14.10 21.70
N LEU A 250 5.28 13.41 20.56
CA LEU A 250 4.91 12.00 20.35
C LEU A 250 5.65 11.01 21.30
N ARG A 251 6.27 11.54 22.34
CA ARG A 251 6.97 10.82 23.37
C ARG A 251 5.97 10.19 24.33
N LYS A 252 5.28 9.16 23.90
CA LYS A 252 4.88 7.98 24.69
C LYS A 252 3.81 7.24 23.90
N ASN A 253 4.23 6.15 23.23
CA ASN A 253 3.36 5.04 22.89
C ASN A 253 2.34 4.84 24.03
N PRO A 254 1.04 4.95 23.81
CA PRO A 254 0.04 4.72 24.87
C PRO A 254 0.12 3.32 25.49
N CYS A 255 0.81 2.37 24.85
CA CYS A 255 1.08 1.04 25.40
C CYS A 255 2.29 0.94 26.34
N ALA A 256 3.09 1.99 26.53
CA ALA A 256 4.17 1.97 27.52
C ALA A 256 3.68 2.28 28.94
N ALA A 257 2.50 2.86 29.09
CA ALA A 257 1.94 3.26 30.38
C ALA A 257 1.34 2.10 31.21
N LEU A 258 1.22 0.88 30.67
CA LEU A 258 0.68 -0.29 31.39
C LEU A 258 1.75 -1.22 32.00
N ARG A 259 3.00 -0.77 32.10
CA ARG A 259 4.10 -1.55 32.73
C ARG A 259 4.60 -0.93 34.06
N GLY A 260 3.78 -0.21 34.77
CA GLY A 260 4.15 0.36 36.05
C GLY A 260 3.09 0.09 37.11
N GLY A 261 2.98 -1.15 37.60
CA GLY A 261 2.02 -1.43 38.66
C GLY A 261 1.93 -2.90 39.03
N CYS A 262 3.04 -3.51 39.38
CA CYS A 262 3.06 -4.67 40.23
C CYS A 262 4.43 -4.77 40.88
N SER A 263 4.62 -4.04 41.99
CA SER A 263 5.67 -4.34 42.95
C SER A 263 5.05 -4.32 44.33
N GLN A 264 5.03 -5.49 44.94
CA GLN A 264 5.27 -5.79 46.34
C GLN A 264 4.31 -5.17 47.38
N SER A 265 3.48 -5.99 47.91
CA SER A 265 3.44 -6.32 49.36
C SER A 265 2.66 -7.63 49.54
#